data_e55e548f455e223d67db62a53e438c2d
#
_entry.id   e55e548f455e223d67db62a53e438c2d
#
_cell.length_a   1.000
_cell.length_b   1.000
_cell.length_c   1.000
_cell.angle_alpha   90.00
_cell.angle_beta   90.00
_cell.angle_gamma   90.00
#
_symmetry.space_group_name_H-M   'P 1'
#
loop_
_entity.id
_entity.type
_entity.pdbx_description
1 polymer ?
#
loop_
_entity_poly.entity_id
_entity_poly.type
_entity_poly.pdbx_seq_one_letter_code
_entity_poly.pdbx_strand_id
1 'polypeptide(L)'
;RYLDLVAVSTAADIVPIVGENRVLCYWGLKRLNEHPRHGIEAILKLNNLTRQPFAEKDGTVVQRYNLTVSDLVFIIGPRINAAGRIHDARHAVNLLISDNSADALANSITVNDHNTERKNLDVKITQEAMEIIEGDAQFAKRKATLLFRPDWHKGVIGIVASRLTEKFY
;
A
#
# COMPACT_ATOMS: atom_id res chain seq x y z
N ARG A 1 -8.59 17.55 -10.80
CA ARG A 1 -9.20 16.31 -11.25
C ARG A 1 -8.54 15.08 -10.60
N TYR A 2 -7.23 15.08 -10.37
CA TYR A 2 -6.44 13.92 -9.90
C TYR A 2 -5.86 14.08 -8.49
N LEU A 3 -6.35 15.00 -7.68
CA LEU A 3 -5.84 15.26 -6.33
C LEU A 3 -5.92 14.04 -5.41
N ASP A 4 -6.93 13.19 -5.59
CA ASP A 4 -7.08 11.91 -4.91
C ASP A 4 -5.89 10.97 -5.19
N LEU A 5 -5.47 10.85 -6.44
CA LEU A 5 -4.30 10.05 -6.81
C LEU A 5 -2.99 10.67 -6.32
N VAL A 6 -2.88 12.01 -6.36
CA VAL A 6 -1.71 12.71 -5.83
C VAL A 6 -1.56 12.45 -4.33
N ALA A 7 -2.66 12.51 -3.56
CA ALA A 7 -2.61 12.20 -2.13
C ALA A 7 -2.19 10.74 -1.87
N VAL A 8 -2.73 9.78 -2.63
CA VAL A 8 -2.34 8.37 -2.52
C VAL A 8 -0.87 8.16 -2.85
N SER A 9 -0.39 8.72 -3.97
CA SER A 9 1.02 8.61 -4.38
C SER A 9 1.95 9.24 -3.35
N THR A 10 1.70 10.47 -2.93
CA THR A 10 2.51 11.18 -1.92
C THR A 10 2.59 10.41 -0.62
N ALA A 11 1.47 9.86 -0.14
CA ALA A 11 1.45 9.07 1.09
C ALA A 11 2.14 7.71 0.93
N ALA A 12 1.92 7.01 -0.20
CA ALA A 12 2.47 5.68 -0.45
C ALA A 12 3.99 5.67 -0.63
N ASP A 13 4.57 6.75 -1.15
CA ASP A 13 6.02 6.91 -1.35
C ASP A 13 6.74 7.48 -0.11
N ILE A 14 5.99 7.71 0.99
CA ILE A 14 6.55 8.18 2.28
C ILE A 14 7.36 9.47 2.12
N VAL A 15 6.97 10.34 1.18
CA VAL A 15 7.60 11.65 1.04
C VAL A 15 7.12 12.59 2.16
N PRO A 16 7.95 13.57 2.60
CA PRO A 16 7.56 14.51 3.64
C PRO A 16 6.28 15.28 3.28
N ILE A 17 5.27 15.20 4.16
CA ILE A 17 3.98 15.90 3.98
C ILE A 17 4.09 17.33 4.55
N VAL A 18 4.92 18.15 3.89
CA VAL A 18 5.16 19.55 4.22
C VAL A 18 5.00 20.43 2.96
N GLY A 19 4.92 21.74 3.09
CA GLY A 19 4.78 22.65 1.97
C GLY A 19 3.62 22.29 1.04
N GLU A 20 3.88 22.22 -0.25
CA GLU A 20 2.90 21.89 -1.29
C GLU A 20 2.33 20.47 -1.11
N ASN A 21 3.15 19.48 -0.71
CA ASN A 21 2.69 18.13 -0.46
C ASN A 21 1.58 18.09 0.59
N ARG A 22 1.69 18.91 1.64
CA ARG A 22 0.65 19.02 2.67
C ARG A 22 -0.65 19.55 2.10
N VAL A 23 -0.58 20.58 1.27
CA VAL A 23 -1.77 21.18 0.63
C VAL A 23 -2.44 20.16 -0.31
N LEU A 24 -1.65 19.51 -1.16
CA LEU A 24 -2.13 18.51 -2.12
C LEU A 24 -2.74 17.28 -1.41
N CYS A 25 -2.06 16.77 -0.39
CA CYS A 25 -2.58 15.67 0.43
C CYS A 25 -3.87 16.03 1.16
N TYR A 26 -3.96 17.23 1.73
CA TYR A 26 -5.18 17.69 2.43
C TYR A 26 -6.39 17.68 1.49
N TRP A 27 -6.28 18.32 0.32
CA TRP A 27 -7.38 18.40 -0.62
C TRP A 27 -7.66 17.07 -1.31
N GLY A 28 -6.63 16.25 -1.56
CA GLY A 28 -6.80 14.92 -2.10
C GLY A 28 -7.49 13.98 -1.11
N LEU A 29 -7.12 14.03 0.17
CA LEU A 29 -7.75 13.25 1.23
C LEU A 29 -9.21 13.69 1.46
N LYS A 30 -9.48 15.00 1.43
CA LYS A 30 -10.86 15.50 1.48
C LYS A 30 -11.70 14.93 0.33
N ARG A 31 -11.17 14.97 -0.90
CA ARG A 31 -11.84 14.38 -2.07
C ARG A 31 -12.07 12.87 -1.92
N LEU A 32 -11.09 12.12 -1.40
CA LEU A 32 -11.23 10.69 -1.14
C LEU A 32 -12.32 10.38 -0.12
N ASN A 33 -12.47 11.22 0.90
CA ASN A 33 -13.50 11.06 1.91
C ASN A 33 -14.91 11.34 1.36
N GLU A 34 -15.06 12.33 0.51
CA GLU A 34 -16.35 12.77 -0.03
C GLU A 34 -16.75 11.98 -1.29
N HIS A 35 -15.84 11.90 -2.25
CA HIS A 35 -16.08 11.37 -3.59
C HIS A 35 -14.92 10.51 -4.10
N PRO A 36 -14.62 9.35 -3.46
CA PRO A 36 -13.59 8.45 -3.96
C PRO A 36 -13.97 7.93 -5.35
N ARG A 37 -12.96 7.73 -6.20
CA ARG A 37 -13.17 7.03 -7.47
C ARG A 37 -13.51 5.55 -7.25
N HIS A 38 -14.15 4.91 -8.19
CA HIS A 38 -14.64 3.52 -8.08
C HIS A 38 -13.56 2.54 -7.62
N GLY A 39 -12.33 2.64 -8.17
CA GLY A 39 -11.23 1.74 -7.80
C GLY A 39 -10.78 1.91 -6.35
N ILE A 40 -10.68 3.14 -5.86
CA ILE A 40 -10.34 3.38 -4.45
C ILE A 40 -11.48 2.90 -3.55
N GLU A 41 -12.74 3.22 -3.89
CA GLU A 41 -13.89 2.79 -3.10
C GLU A 41 -14.00 1.25 -3.04
N ALA A 42 -13.66 0.54 -4.11
CA ALA A 42 -13.62 -0.92 -4.12
C ALA A 42 -12.57 -1.46 -3.13
N ILE A 43 -11.35 -0.87 -3.09
CA ILE A 43 -10.33 -1.22 -2.08
C ILE A 43 -10.87 -0.98 -0.66
N LEU A 44 -11.51 0.15 -0.40
CA LEU A 44 -12.05 0.49 0.92
C LEU A 44 -13.10 -0.53 1.37
N LYS A 45 -14.04 -0.88 0.50
CA LYS A 45 -15.08 -1.89 0.78
C LYS A 45 -14.51 -3.26 1.09
N LEU A 46 -13.50 -3.71 0.33
CA LEU A 46 -12.80 -4.99 0.61
C LEU A 46 -12.08 -4.99 1.96
N ASN A 47 -11.82 -3.82 2.53
CA ASN A 47 -11.21 -3.68 3.85
C ASN A 47 -12.20 -3.29 4.95
N ASN A 48 -13.49 -3.48 4.70
CA ASN A 48 -14.59 -3.16 5.63
C ASN A 48 -14.64 -1.69 6.07
N LEU A 49 -14.05 -0.80 5.27
CA LEU A 49 -14.20 0.64 5.48
C LEU A 49 -15.49 1.11 4.84
N THR A 50 -16.35 1.71 5.65
CA THR A 50 -17.68 2.17 5.25
C THR A 50 -17.83 3.68 5.43
N ARG A 51 -18.77 4.25 4.69
CA ARG A 51 -19.15 5.64 4.87
C ARG A 51 -19.85 5.82 6.23
N GLN A 52 -19.58 6.94 6.88
CA GLN A 52 -20.15 7.30 8.17
C GLN A 52 -20.98 8.58 8.03
N PRO A 53 -22.04 8.74 8.85
CA PRO A 53 -22.80 9.98 8.88
C PRO A 53 -21.93 11.13 9.43
N PHE A 54 -21.93 12.24 8.73
CA PHE A 54 -21.21 13.45 9.12
C PHE A 54 -22.14 14.66 9.04
N ALA A 55 -22.24 15.41 10.13
CA ALA A 55 -23.05 16.63 10.19
C ALA A 55 -22.24 17.81 9.60
N GLU A 56 -22.77 18.42 8.56
CA GLU A 56 -22.25 19.67 8.00
C GLU A 56 -22.62 20.88 8.88
N LYS A 57 -21.97 22.02 8.64
CA LYS A 57 -22.19 23.24 9.43
C LYS A 57 -23.62 23.79 9.33
N ASP A 58 -24.32 23.50 8.27
CA ASP A 58 -25.71 23.89 8.01
C ASP A 58 -26.74 22.91 8.61
N GLY A 59 -26.26 21.86 9.33
CA GLY A 59 -27.09 20.83 9.94
C GLY A 59 -27.46 19.67 9.01
N THR A 60 -27.06 19.68 7.74
CA THR A 60 -27.25 18.53 6.85
C THR A 60 -26.36 17.36 7.27
N VAL A 61 -26.86 16.11 7.10
CA VAL A 61 -26.09 14.91 7.36
C VAL A 61 -25.72 14.27 6.03
N VAL A 62 -24.42 14.19 5.77
CA VAL A 62 -23.87 13.55 4.58
C VAL A 62 -23.15 12.25 4.94
N GLN A 63 -23.09 11.32 3.99
CA GLN A 63 -22.37 10.05 4.14
C GLN A 63 -20.98 10.18 3.51
N ARG A 64 -19.93 10.11 4.32
CA ARG A 64 -18.54 10.17 3.84
C ARG A 64 -17.64 9.17 4.54
N TYR A 65 -16.49 8.86 3.95
CA TYR A 65 -15.44 8.14 4.65
C TYR A 65 -14.75 9.03 5.67
N ASN A 66 -14.01 8.43 6.60
CA ASN A 66 -13.18 9.13 7.58
C ASN A 66 -11.71 8.63 7.45
N LEU A 67 -11.20 8.68 6.22
CA LEU A 67 -9.84 8.25 5.90
C LEU A 67 -8.82 9.24 6.44
N THR A 68 -7.71 8.69 6.89
CA THR A 68 -6.50 9.40 7.31
C THR A 68 -5.36 9.14 6.33
N VAL A 69 -4.24 9.85 6.46
CA VAL A 69 -3.01 9.56 5.71
C VAL A 69 -2.54 8.13 5.99
N SER A 70 -2.68 7.65 7.22
CA SER A 70 -2.32 6.27 7.60
C SER A 70 -3.10 5.23 6.79
N ASP A 71 -4.37 5.46 6.48
CA ASP A 71 -5.15 4.55 5.65
C ASP A 71 -4.63 4.51 4.21
N LEU A 72 -4.14 5.65 3.68
CA LEU A 72 -3.49 5.69 2.37
C LEU A 72 -2.19 4.87 2.37
N VAL A 73 -1.37 5.00 3.42
CA VAL A 73 -0.08 4.31 3.57
C VAL A 73 -0.26 2.81 3.80
N PHE A 74 -1.19 2.39 4.67
CA PHE A 74 -1.26 1.00 5.14
C PHE A 74 -2.37 0.17 4.49
N ILE A 75 -3.36 0.81 3.87
CA ILE A 75 -4.47 0.10 3.21
C ILE A 75 -4.39 0.22 1.69
N ILE A 76 -4.33 1.43 1.14
CA ILE A 76 -4.41 1.66 -0.30
C ILE A 76 -3.05 1.44 -0.97
N GLY A 77 -2.00 2.11 -0.50
CA GLY A 77 -0.65 2.06 -1.07
C GLY A 77 -0.08 0.66 -1.24
N PRO A 78 -0.12 -0.22 -0.22
CA PRO A 78 0.44 -1.56 -0.32
C PRO A 78 -0.20 -2.42 -1.41
N ARG A 79 -1.48 -2.23 -1.70
CA ARG A 79 -2.19 -2.97 -2.75
C ARG A 79 -1.78 -2.51 -4.14
N ILE A 80 -1.71 -1.20 -4.34
CA ILE A 80 -1.25 -0.61 -5.61
C ILE A 80 0.20 -1.03 -5.87
N ASN A 81 1.07 -0.92 -4.87
CA ASN A 81 2.48 -1.26 -4.99
C ASN A 81 2.71 -2.77 -5.20
N ALA A 82 1.88 -3.65 -4.61
CA ALA A 82 2.00 -5.09 -4.77
C ALA A 82 1.78 -5.54 -6.21
N ALA A 83 0.85 -4.92 -6.94
CA ALA A 83 0.59 -5.25 -8.34
C ALA A 83 1.85 -5.14 -9.19
N GLY A 84 2.63 -4.06 -9.04
CA GLY A 84 3.88 -3.87 -9.79
C GLY A 84 5.08 -4.66 -9.26
N ARG A 85 4.99 -5.25 -8.06
CA ARG A 85 6.08 -6.06 -7.48
C ARG A 85 5.95 -7.54 -7.83
N ILE A 86 4.73 -8.07 -7.83
CA ILE A 86 4.46 -9.52 -7.98
C ILE A 86 4.09 -9.85 -9.43
N HIS A 87 3.28 -9.01 -10.05
CA HIS A 87 2.76 -9.22 -11.40
C HIS A 87 2.90 -7.96 -12.25
N ASP A 88 1.86 -7.63 -13.02
CA ASP A 88 1.83 -6.48 -13.92
C ASP A 88 1.16 -5.27 -13.24
N ALA A 89 1.88 -4.16 -13.20
CA ALA A 89 1.38 -2.88 -12.66
C ALA A 89 0.11 -2.37 -13.37
N ARG A 90 -0.18 -2.84 -14.59
CA ARG A 90 -1.39 -2.51 -15.33
C ARG A 90 -2.67 -2.88 -14.57
N HIS A 91 -2.66 -3.92 -13.73
CA HIS A 91 -3.80 -4.26 -12.88
C HIS A 91 -4.16 -3.13 -11.92
N ALA A 92 -3.15 -2.48 -11.30
CA ALA A 92 -3.39 -1.32 -10.45
C ALA A 92 -3.86 -0.10 -11.24
N VAL A 93 -3.30 0.14 -12.43
CA VAL A 93 -3.75 1.23 -13.30
C VAL A 93 -5.21 1.03 -13.70
N ASN A 94 -5.57 -0.17 -14.20
CA ASN A 94 -6.95 -0.49 -14.58
C ASN A 94 -7.93 -0.31 -13.42
N LEU A 95 -7.54 -0.70 -12.20
CA LEU A 95 -8.33 -0.44 -11.01
C LEU A 95 -8.56 1.06 -10.79
N LEU A 96 -7.50 1.87 -10.86
CA LEU A 96 -7.57 3.30 -10.58
C LEU A 96 -8.32 4.10 -11.65
N ILE A 97 -8.39 3.61 -12.89
CA ILE A 97 -9.11 4.27 -13.99
C ILE A 97 -10.49 3.64 -14.28
N SER A 98 -10.91 2.63 -13.52
CA SER A 98 -12.22 1.98 -13.69
C SER A 98 -13.37 3.01 -13.66
N ASP A 99 -14.21 3.00 -14.67
CA ASP A 99 -15.31 3.95 -14.85
C ASP A 99 -16.62 3.49 -14.19
N ASN A 100 -16.66 2.25 -13.70
CA ASN A 100 -17.84 1.69 -13.04
C ASN A 100 -17.45 0.79 -11.85
N SER A 101 -18.42 0.55 -10.98
CA SER A 101 -18.20 -0.22 -9.73
C SER A 101 -17.99 -1.71 -9.97
N ALA A 102 -18.52 -2.30 -11.04
CA ALA A 102 -18.37 -3.73 -11.32
C ALA A 102 -16.92 -4.06 -11.72
N ASP A 103 -16.38 -3.32 -12.70
CA ASP A 103 -14.99 -3.47 -13.13
C ASP A 103 -14.01 -3.12 -12.00
N ALA A 104 -14.32 -2.07 -11.23
CA ALA A 104 -13.53 -1.69 -10.07
C ALA A 104 -13.47 -2.81 -9.02
N LEU A 105 -14.60 -3.48 -8.76
CA LEU A 105 -14.63 -4.60 -7.82
C LEU A 105 -13.79 -5.77 -8.33
N ALA A 106 -13.95 -6.18 -9.58
CA ALA A 106 -13.19 -7.28 -10.16
C ALA A 106 -11.67 -7.00 -10.11
N ASN A 107 -11.25 -5.80 -10.55
CA ASN A 107 -9.85 -5.38 -10.50
C ASN A 107 -9.32 -5.27 -9.05
N SER A 108 -10.14 -4.85 -8.08
CA SER A 108 -9.73 -4.72 -6.68
C SER A 108 -9.47 -6.07 -6.01
N ILE A 109 -10.24 -7.11 -6.35
CA ILE A 109 -9.99 -8.48 -5.89
C ILE A 109 -8.62 -8.95 -6.38
N THR A 110 -8.35 -8.82 -7.68
CA THR A 110 -7.05 -9.18 -8.27
C THR A 110 -5.88 -8.49 -7.58
N VAL A 111 -5.97 -7.17 -7.39
CA VAL A 111 -4.92 -6.38 -6.74
C VAL A 111 -4.76 -6.75 -5.26
N ASN A 112 -5.86 -7.09 -4.57
CA ASN A 112 -5.82 -7.58 -3.19
C ASN A 112 -5.14 -8.95 -3.09
N ASP A 113 -5.38 -9.85 -4.04
CA ASP A 113 -4.74 -11.17 -4.10
C ASP A 113 -3.22 -11.03 -4.31
N HIS A 114 -2.78 -10.13 -5.21
CA HIS A 114 -1.36 -9.80 -5.37
C HIS A 114 -0.72 -9.29 -4.07
N ASN A 115 -1.44 -8.46 -3.30
CA ASN A 115 -0.94 -7.98 -2.02
C ASN A 115 -0.86 -9.11 -0.96
N THR A 116 -1.79 -10.06 -0.98
CA THR A 116 -1.76 -11.24 -0.11
C THR A 116 -0.58 -12.13 -0.46
N GLU A 117 -0.38 -12.42 -1.74
CA GLU A 117 0.79 -13.17 -2.24
C GLU A 117 2.11 -12.49 -1.85
N ARG A 118 2.23 -11.16 -2.05
CA ARG A 118 3.40 -10.41 -1.62
C ARG A 118 3.67 -10.55 -0.12
N LYS A 119 2.63 -10.49 0.73
CA LYS A 119 2.78 -10.66 2.18
C LYS A 119 3.28 -12.05 2.54
N ASN A 120 2.75 -13.08 1.90
CA ASN A 120 3.16 -14.47 2.14
C ASN A 120 4.62 -14.69 1.74
N LEU A 121 5.03 -14.18 0.58
CA LEU A 121 6.42 -14.24 0.13
C LEU A 121 7.35 -13.45 1.06
N ASP A 122 6.95 -12.27 1.53
CA ASP A 122 7.70 -11.44 2.46
C ASP A 122 7.96 -12.20 3.78
N VAL A 123 6.93 -12.79 4.38
CA VAL A 123 7.07 -13.59 5.62
C VAL A 123 7.99 -14.79 5.39
N LYS A 124 7.77 -15.56 4.34
CA LYS A 124 8.57 -16.75 4.00
C LYS A 124 10.04 -16.39 3.81
N ILE A 125 10.34 -15.42 2.93
CA ILE A 125 11.73 -15.03 2.61
C ILE A 125 12.41 -14.41 3.84
N THR A 126 11.69 -13.62 4.64
CA THR A 126 12.23 -13.05 5.88
C THR A 126 12.64 -14.15 6.85
N GLN A 127 11.80 -15.16 7.05
CA GLN A 127 12.11 -16.27 7.94
C GLN A 127 13.32 -17.07 7.45
N GLU A 128 13.36 -17.44 6.17
CA GLU A 128 14.49 -18.15 5.57
C GLU A 128 15.80 -17.35 5.66
N ALA A 129 15.75 -16.04 5.45
CA ALA A 129 16.90 -15.16 5.58
C ALA A 129 17.39 -15.07 7.04
N MET A 130 16.48 -15.02 8.01
CA MET A 130 16.82 -15.05 9.43
C MET A 130 17.50 -16.36 9.82
N GLU A 131 16.97 -17.51 9.38
CA GLU A 131 17.55 -18.83 9.64
C GLU A 131 18.99 -18.93 9.12
N ILE A 132 19.27 -18.37 7.92
CA ILE A 132 20.64 -18.33 7.37
C ILE A 132 21.56 -17.45 8.24
N ILE A 133 21.08 -16.29 8.70
CA ILE A 133 21.86 -15.38 9.55
C ILE A 133 22.15 -16.02 10.92
N GLU A 134 21.12 -16.55 11.57
CA GLU A 134 21.22 -17.14 12.90
C GLU A 134 22.05 -18.45 12.90
N GLY A 135 22.10 -19.15 11.78
CA GLY A 135 22.96 -20.33 11.58
C GLY A 135 24.44 -20.00 11.30
N ASP A 136 24.77 -18.73 11.03
CA ASP A 136 26.15 -18.32 10.76
C ASP A 136 26.88 -17.89 12.03
N ALA A 137 27.65 -18.77 12.63
CA ALA A 137 28.46 -18.50 13.85
C ALA A 137 29.46 -17.32 13.71
N GLN A 138 29.74 -16.89 12.47
CA GLN A 138 30.66 -15.77 12.23
C GLN A 138 29.93 -14.48 11.85
N PHE A 139 28.59 -14.47 11.85
CA PHE A 139 27.79 -13.32 11.42
C PHE A 139 28.20 -12.02 12.13
N ALA A 140 28.37 -12.06 13.47
CA ALA A 140 28.75 -10.89 14.27
C ALA A 140 30.12 -10.28 13.90
N LYS A 141 30.97 -11.00 13.17
CA LYS A 141 32.27 -10.53 12.70
C LYS A 141 32.23 -9.96 11.28
N ARG A 142 31.13 -10.12 10.57
CA ARG A 142 30.97 -9.64 9.19
C ARG A 142 30.65 -8.15 9.17
N LYS A 143 31.25 -7.44 8.24
CA LYS A 143 30.99 -6.02 7.99
C LYS A 143 29.84 -5.79 6.98
N ALA A 144 29.43 -6.83 6.30
CA ALA A 144 28.34 -6.82 5.33
C ALA A 144 27.64 -8.17 5.30
N THR A 145 26.34 -8.17 5.07
CA THR A 145 25.52 -9.36 4.89
C THR A 145 25.15 -9.53 3.43
N LEU A 146 25.53 -10.68 2.87
CA LEU A 146 25.11 -11.08 1.52
C LEU A 146 24.34 -12.39 1.64
N LEU A 147 23.05 -12.35 1.27
CA LEU A 147 22.16 -13.51 1.26
C LEU A 147 21.66 -13.74 -0.16
N PHE A 148 21.57 -14.99 -0.56
CA PHE A 148 21.08 -15.37 -1.88
C PHE A 148 20.37 -16.72 -1.83
N ARG A 149 19.19 -16.77 -2.45
CA ARG A 149 18.52 -18.01 -2.84
C ARG A 149 17.89 -17.83 -4.22
N PRO A 150 18.00 -18.82 -5.12
CA PRO A 150 17.50 -18.67 -6.49
C PRO A 150 15.97 -18.59 -6.59
N ASP A 151 15.25 -19.08 -5.58
CA ASP A 151 13.79 -19.09 -5.48
C ASP A 151 13.21 -17.83 -4.84
N TRP A 152 14.03 -16.89 -4.34
CA TRP A 152 13.55 -15.65 -3.74
C TRP A 152 13.02 -14.68 -4.80
N HIS A 153 11.80 -14.22 -4.59
CA HIS A 153 11.14 -13.33 -5.53
C HIS A 153 11.77 -11.93 -5.54
N LYS A 154 12.29 -11.51 -6.70
CA LYS A 154 13.01 -10.23 -6.86
C LYS A 154 12.22 -8.98 -6.44
N GLY A 155 10.89 -8.99 -6.57
CA GLY A 155 10.02 -7.87 -6.15
C GLY A 155 9.84 -7.75 -4.63
N VAL A 156 10.32 -8.75 -3.85
CA VAL A 156 10.13 -8.81 -2.39
C VAL A 156 11.45 -8.69 -1.63
N ILE A 157 12.58 -9.15 -2.19
CA ILE A 157 13.88 -9.16 -1.51
C ILE A 157 14.30 -7.79 -0.94
N GLY A 158 13.94 -6.68 -1.59
CA GLY A 158 14.23 -5.34 -1.07
C GLY A 158 13.47 -5.01 0.22
N ILE A 159 12.24 -5.50 0.37
CA ILE A 159 11.45 -5.35 1.60
C ILE A 159 12.10 -6.15 2.73
N VAL A 160 12.50 -7.38 2.44
CA VAL A 160 13.19 -8.26 3.39
C VAL A 160 14.52 -7.65 3.82
N ALA A 161 15.32 -7.16 2.88
CA ALA A 161 16.60 -6.52 3.19
C ALA A 161 16.44 -5.33 4.14
N SER A 162 15.46 -4.44 3.91
CA SER A 162 15.14 -3.33 4.80
C SER A 162 14.82 -3.80 6.21
N ARG A 163 13.97 -4.83 6.34
CA ARG A 163 13.58 -5.40 7.64
C ARG A 163 14.76 -6.05 8.39
N LEU A 164 15.64 -6.74 7.67
CA LEU A 164 16.84 -7.32 8.27
C LEU A 164 17.79 -6.24 8.76
N THR A 165 17.92 -5.12 8.03
CA THR A 165 18.73 -3.98 8.45
C THR A 165 18.20 -3.38 9.74
N GLU A 166 16.88 -3.23 9.91
CA GLU A 166 16.28 -2.73 11.16
C GLU A 166 16.52 -3.67 12.37
N LYS A 167 16.65 -4.98 12.11
CA LYS A 167 16.86 -5.97 13.19
C LYS A 167 18.32 -6.16 13.57
N PHE A 168 19.24 -6.08 12.63
CA PHE A 168 20.63 -6.49 12.83
C PHE A 168 21.67 -5.36 12.74
N TYR A 169 21.25 -4.15 12.37
CA TYR A 169 22.11 -2.97 12.24
C TYR A 169 21.44 -1.73 12.84
#